data_2c8bfd7f9e289206ff8bbd1aa75a3af3
#
_entry.id   2c8bfd7f9e289206ff8bbd1aa75a3af3
#
_cell.length_a   1.000
_cell.length_b   1.000
_cell.length_c   1.000
_cell.angle_alpha   90.00
_cell.angle_beta   90.00
_cell.angle_gamma   90.00
#
_symmetry.space_group_name_H-M   'P 1'
#
loop_
_entity.id
_entity.type
_entity.pdbx_description
1 polymer ?
#
loop_
_entity_poly.entity_id
_entity_poly.type
_entity_poly.pdbx_seq_one_letter_code
_entity_poly.pdbx_strand_id
1 'polypeptide(L)'
;VNIRTVKRCDQRLKECGAMQVTTRIIDGCKRRNSYYIANPQTDFYFVDNRFFTKSHPPKIAGFLLLLKAICLNNTNSILLWNIGQIADAVGMNRNTVSALIKESNGLGLIKALPNGYEITDDCFINPPQKDTAHAVYNEICRFCMTKGTNPPQWNERAMNRILTKYNITNLSADNPLSVTYALNERCKMIPESVSLAYFVKVLCTQDPIKAN
;
A
#
# COMPACT_ATOMS: atom_id res chain seq x y z
N VAL A 1 2.48 28.34 2.63
CA VAL A 1 2.76 27.65 3.92
C VAL A 1 3.36 28.67 4.88
N ASN A 2 2.88 28.70 6.15
CA ASN A 2 3.38 29.63 7.15
C ASN A 2 4.80 29.20 7.61
N ILE A 3 5.73 30.16 7.70
CA ILE A 3 7.12 29.93 8.12
C ILE A 3 7.24 29.28 9.52
N ARG A 4 6.29 29.57 10.44
CA ARG A 4 6.20 28.94 11.77
C ARG A 4 5.92 27.44 11.65
N THR A 5 5.07 27.06 10.70
CA THR A 5 4.76 25.64 10.44
C THR A 5 5.98 24.91 9.90
N VAL A 6 6.72 25.51 8.95
CA VAL A 6 7.96 24.93 8.41
C VAL A 6 8.97 24.72 9.54
N LYS A 7 9.24 25.73 10.35
CA LYS A 7 10.18 25.62 11.48
C LYS A 7 9.79 24.53 12.48
N ARG A 8 8.49 24.36 12.76
CA ARG A 8 8.01 23.30 13.65
C ARG A 8 8.19 21.90 13.04
N CYS A 9 7.96 21.76 11.74
CA CYS A 9 8.22 20.49 11.03
C CYS A 9 9.72 20.16 11.01
N ASP A 10 10.56 21.12 10.70
CA ASP A 10 12.03 20.98 10.73
C ASP A 10 12.50 20.52 12.12
N GLN A 11 11.98 21.12 13.17
CA GLN A 11 12.32 20.75 14.54
C GLN A 11 11.94 19.29 14.85
N ARG A 12 10.73 18.87 14.47
CA ARG A 12 10.26 17.50 14.66
C ARG A 12 11.10 16.48 13.87
N LEU A 13 11.45 16.81 12.63
CA LEU A 13 12.30 15.93 11.81
C LEU A 13 13.71 15.77 12.40
N LYS A 14 14.24 16.81 13.06
CA LYS A 14 15.49 16.72 13.80
C LYS A 14 15.36 15.85 15.06
N GLU A 15 14.32 16.07 15.85
CA GLU A 15 14.05 15.35 17.09
C GLU A 15 13.88 13.85 16.87
N CYS A 16 13.24 13.43 15.78
CA CYS A 16 13.10 12.03 15.42
C CYS A 16 14.29 11.44 14.64
N GLY A 17 15.37 12.22 14.44
CA GLY A 17 16.57 11.77 13.74
C GLY A 17 16.44 11.62 12.22
N ALA A 18 15.27 11.97 11.64
CA ALA A 18 15.07 11.89 10.20
C ALA A 18 15.83 12.94 9.39
N MET A 19 16.24 14.03 10.05
CA MET A 19 16.97 15.11 9.42
C MET A 19 18.06 15.66 10.35
N GLN A 20 19.26 15.88 9.81
CA GLN A 20 20.34 16.62 10.46
C GLN A 20 20.55 17.94 9.74
N VAL A 21 20.81 19.01 10.49
CA VAL A 21 21.10 20.33 9.92
C VAL A 21 22.43 20.85 10.43
N THR A 22 23.34 21.12 9.52
CA THR A 22 24.61 21.79 9.82
C THR A 22 24.58 23.20 9.29
N THR A 23 24.99 24.17 10.12
CA THR A 23 25.08 25.57 9.72
C THR A 23 26.53 25.90 9.47
N ARG A 24 26.84 26.41 8.30
CA ARG A 24 28.18 26.92 7.94
C ARG A 24 28.13 28.43 7.79
N ILE A 25 29.20 29.09 8.20
CA ILE A 25 29.41 30.51 7.94
C ILE A 25 30.15 30.62 6.61
N ILE A 26 29.60 31.36 5.67
CA ILE A 26 30.18 31.63 4.35
C ILE A 26 30.51 33.14 4.33
N ASP A 27 31.70 33.50 3.85
CA ASP A 27 32.15 34.88 3.71
C ASP A 27 32.08 35.70 5.02
N GLY A 28 32.34 35.06 6.17
CA GLY A 28 32.40 35.72 7.48
C GLY A 28 31.05 36.17 8.08
N CYS A 29 29.97 36.30 7.28
CA CYS A 29 28.70 36.86 7.75
C CYS A 29 27.45 36.06 7.37
N LYS A 30 27.49 35.29 6.31
CA LYS A 30 26.29 34.58 5.80
C LYS A 30 26.21 33.18 6.39
N ARG A 31 25.12 32.90 7.09
CA ARG A 31 24.79 31.54 7.56
C ARG A 31 24.09 30.76 6.46
N ARG A 32 24.62 29.59 6.11
CA ARG A 32 23.98 28.64 5.20
C ARG A 32 23.75 27.31 5.92
N ASN A 33 22.51 26.84 5.85
CA ASN A 33 22.14 25.53 6.38
C ASN A 33 22.33 24.47 5.30
N SER A 34 22.96 23.37 5.66
CA SER A 34 22.96 22.13 4.87
C SER A 34 22.08 21.12 5.59
N TYR A 35 21.15 20.52 4.85
CA TYR A 35 20.20 19.54 5.36
C TYR A 35 20.61 18.16 4.90
N TYR A 36 20.76 17.23 5.84
CA TYR A 36 21.02 15.83 5.56
C TYR A 36 19.80 15.05 5.98
N ILE A 37 19.21 14.35 5.03
CA ILE A 37 18.06 13.46 5.28
C ILE A 37 18.61 12.06 5.50
N ALA A 38 18.18 11.38 6.55
CA ALA A 38 18.54 10.00 6.80
C ALA A 38 18.11 9.16 5.59
N ASN A 39 19.03 8.34 5.08
CA ASN A 39 18.73 7.43 3.99
C ASN A 39 18.10 6.16 4.59
N PRO A 40 16.79 5.91 4.42
CA PRO A 40 16.16 4.72 4.95
C PRO A 40 16.71 3.50 4.22
N GLN A 41 17.26 2.55 4.98
CA GLN A 41 17.76 1.29 4.43
C GLN A 41 16.64 0.24 4.32
N THR A 42 15.61 0.41 5.15
CA THR A 42 14.42 -0.45 5.23
C THR A 42 13.18 0.42 5.42
N ASP A 43 12.01 -0.17 5.25
CA ASP A 43 10.72 0.46 5.57
C ASP A 43 10.43 1.76 4.78
N PHE A 44 10.74 1.75 3.49
CA PHE A 44 10.43 2.85 2.58
C PHE A 44 9.45 2.41 1.48
N TYR A 45 8.79 3.38 0.87
CA TYR A 45 7.93 3.20 -0.28
C TYR A 45 8.25 4.24 -1.36
N PHE A 46 7.83 3.95 -2.58
CA PHE A 46 8.05 4.84 -3.72
C PHE A 46 6.82 5.68 -4.01
N VAL A 47 7.07 6.95 -4.33
CA VAL A 47 6.06 7.90 -4.80
C VAL A 47 6.61 8.59 -6.04
N ASP A 48 5.82 8.63 -7.11
CA ASP A 48 6.17 9.37 -8.33
C ASP A 48 6.22 10.88 -8.02
N ASN A 49 7.22 11.57 -8.54
CA ASN A 49 7.37 13.01 -8.37
C ASN A 49 6.15 13.80 -8.85
N ARG A 50 5.37 13.27 -9.79
CA ARG A 50 4.10 13.84 -10.24
C ARG A 50 3.12 14.06 -9.09
N PHE A 51 3.17 13.26 -8.03
CA PHE A 51 2.33 13.44 -6.85
C PHE A 51 2.44 14.84 -6.24
N PHE A 52 3.67 15.37 -6.18
CA PHE A 52 3.94 16.68 -5.59
C PHE A 52 3.57 17.85 -6.52
N THR A 53 3.31 17.58 -7.80
CA THR A 53 2.87 18.56 -8.79
C THR A 53 1.36 18.53 -9.04
N LYS A 54 0.67 17.47 -8.60
CA LYS A 54 -0.79 17.38 -8.62
C LYS A 54 -1.40 18.41 -7.65
N SER A 55 -2.52 19.01 -8.04
CA SER A 55 -3.25 19.98 -7.23
C SER A 55 -4.08 19.35 -6.11
N HIS A 56 -3.50 18.38 -5.40
CA HIS A 56 -4.16 17.80 -4.22
C HIS A 56 -4.20 18.80 -3.05
N PRO A 57 -5.33 18.87 -2.31
CA PRO A 57 -5.34 19.62 -1.07
C PRO A 57 -4.21 19.14 -0.14
N PRO A 58 -3.39 20.02 0.47
CA PRO A 58 -2.23 19.61 1.26
C PRO A 58 -2.52 18.60 2.38
N LYS A 59 -3.71 18.70 2.99
CA LYS A 59 -4.15 17.75 4.02
C LYS A 59 -4.37 16.35 3.43
N ILE A 60 -4.97 16.26 2.25
CA ILE A 60 -5.20 14.99 1.55
C ILE A 60 -3.88 14.39 1.10
N ALA A 61 -3.01 15.20 0.48
CA ALA A 61 -1.69 14.73 0.07
C ALA A 61 -0.90 14.14 1.24
N GLY A 62 -0.81 14.87 2.37
CA GLY A 62 -0.16 14.38 3.58
C GLY A 62 -0.80 13.12 4.15
N PHE A 63 -2.12 13.04 4.11
CA PHE A 63 -2.85 11.86 4.59
C PHE A 63 -2.58 10.62 3.71
N LEU A 64 -2.57 10.75 2.38
CA LEU A 64 -2.24 9.66 1.46
C LEU A 64 -0.82 9.11 1.70
N LEU A 65 0.15 9.99 1.94
CA LEU A 65 1.52 9.58 2.29
C LEU A 65 1.55 8.77 3.59
N LEU A 66 0.81 9.20 4.62
CA LEU A 66 0.69 8.45 5.88
C LEU A 66 0.00 7.11 5.68
N LEU A 67 -1.09 7.07 4.91
CA LEU A 67 -1.77 5.82 4.59
C LEU A 67 -0.86 4.85 3.85
N LYS A 68 -0.08 5.33 2.89
CA LYS A 68 0.87 4.48 2.15
C LYS A 68 1.93 3.88 3.08
N ALA A 69 2.39 4.63 4.07
CA ALA A 69 3.37 4.15 5.05
C ALA A 69 2.87 2.98 5.91
N ILE A 70 1.55 2.89 6.11
CA ILE A 70 0.93 1.82 6.90
C ILE A 70 0.25 0.74 6.04
N CYS A 71 0.39 0.79 4.71
CA CYS A 71 -0.10 -0.26 3.83
C CYS A 71 0.57 -1.60 4.11
N LEU A 72 -0.19 -2.65 3.87
CA LEU A 72 0.31 -4.01 3.96
C LEU A 72 1.49 -4.20 3.00
N ASN A 73 2.65 -4.52 3.56
CA ASN A 73 3.91 -4.65 2.80
C ASN A 73 4.16 -3.41 1.92
N ASN A 74 4.95 -2.51 2.26
CA ASN A 74 5.31 -1.27 1.52
C ASN A 74 5.23 -1.33 -0.03
N THR A 75 4.95 -2.50 -0.59
CA THR A 75 4.85 -2.84 -2.01
C THR A 75 3.44 -2.75 -2.59
N ASN A 76 2.40 -2.64 -1.79
CA ASN A 76 1.02 -2.50 -2.28
C ASN A 76 0.37 -1.21 -1.75
N SER A 77 -0.87 -0.96 -2.17
CA SER A 77 -1.65 0.21 -1.78
C SER A 77 -2.90 -0.16 -0.98
N ILE A 78 -2.89 -1.33 -0.31
CA ILE A 78 -4.02 -1.90 0.39
C ILE A 78 -3.82 -1.77 1.91
N LEU A 79 -4.86 -1.31 2.59
CA LEU A 79 -4.97 -1.19 4.04
C LEU A 79 -6.05 -2.14 4.55
N LEU A 80 -5.70 -3.01 5.50
CA LEU A 80 -6.62 -3.97 6.14
C LEU A 80 -7.26 -3.46 7.43
N TRP A 81 -7.15 -2.19 7.71
CA TRP A 81 -7.50 -1.61 8.99
C TRP A 81 -8.80 -0.80 8.91
N ASN A 82 -9.56 -0.83 9.99
CA ASN A 82 -10.68 0.06 10.17
C ASN A 82 -10.22 1.48 10.54
N ILE A 83 -11.15 2.44 10.53
CA ILE A 83 -10.86 3.86 10.79
C ILE A 83 -10.17 4.06 12.14
N GLY A 84 -10.55 3.30 13.17
CA GLY A 84 -9.93 3.39 14.50
C GLY A 84 -8.45 2.99 14.47
N GLN A 85 -8.14 1.84 13.88
CA GLN A 85 -6.77 1.35 13.75
C GLN A 85 -5.90 2.30 12.91
N ILE A 86 -6.47 2.86 11.83
CA ILE A 86 -5.77 3.86 11.03
C ILE A 86 -5.48 5.12 11.86
N ALA A 87 -6.48 5.60 12.62
CA ALA A 87 -6.35 6.79 13.46
C ALA A 87 -5.23 6.62 14.51
N ASP A 88 -5.18 5.48 15.17
CA ASP A 88 -4.14 5.14 16.14
C ASP A 88 -2.75 5.08 15.49
N ALA A 89 -2.64 4.44 14.33
CA ALA A 89 -1.36 4.30 13.62
C ALA A 89 -0.81 5.62 13.08
N VAL A 90 -1.68 6.51 12.57
CA VAL A 90 -1.25 7.83 12.05
C VAL A 90 -1.22 8.92 13.12
N GLY A 91 -1.62 8.62 14.36
CA GLY A 91 -1.66 9.58 15.46
C GLY A 91 -2.67 10.70 15.26
N MET A 92 -3.81 10.42 14.65
CA MET A 92 -4.87 11.40 14.35
C MET A 92 -6.17 11.05 15.08
N ASN A 93 -7.03 12.05 15.26
CA ASN A 93 -8.38 11.83 15.77
C ASN A 93 -9.21 11.02 14.76
N ARG A 94 -10.01 10.05 15.26
CA ARG A 94 -10.85 9.17 14.44
C ARG A 94 -11.81 9.93 13.51
N ASN A 95 -12.42 11.02 13.99
CA ASN A 95 -13.33 11.84 13.18
C ASN A 95 -12.57 12.53 12.04
N THR A 96 -11.34 12.99 12.30
CA THR A 96 -10.47 13.58 11.27
C THR A 96 -10.12 12.56 10.21
N VAL A 97 -9.72 11.35 10.60
CA VAL A 97 -9.41 10.26 9.65
C VAL A 97 -10.64 9.89 8.81
N SER A 98 -11.81 9.76 9.45
CA SER A 98 -13.07 9.49 8.75
C SER A 98 -13.40 10.55 7.68
N ALA A 99 -13.25 11.83 8.04
CA ALA A 99 -13.46 12.93 7.10
C ALA A 99 -12.46 12.90 5.93
N LEU A 100 -11.17 12.66 6.21
CA LEU A 100 -10.12 12.59 5.19
C LEU A 100 -10.32 11.38 4.25
N ILE A 101 -10.72 10.22 4.77
CA ILE A 101 -11.06 9.04 3.95
C ILE A 101 -12.24 9.36 3.04
N LYS A 102 -13.31 9.96 3.58
CA LYS A 102 -14.49 10.32 2.80
C LYS A 102 -14.16 11.32 1.68
N GLU A 103 -13.37 12.34 1.99
CA GLU A 103 -12.92 13.35 1.04
C GLU A 103 -12.02 12.71 -0.04
N SER A 104 -11.04 11.89 0.37
CA SER A 104 -10.15 11.19 -0.56
C SER A 104 -10.89 10.21 -1.47
N ASN A 105 -11.92 9.52 -0.94
CA ASN A 105 -12.79 8.65 -1.74
C ASN A 105 -13.62 9.45 -2.76
N GLY A 106 -14.16 10.60 -2.36
CA GLY A 106 -14.86 11.52 -3.27
C GLY A 106 -13.98 12.07 -4.40
N LEU A 107 -12.68 12.18 -4.16
CA LEU A 107 -11.69 12.56 -5.17
C LEU A 107 -11.17 11.38 -6.00
N GLY A 108 -11.64 10.16 -5.75
CA GLY A 108 -11.18 8.95 -6.45
C GLY A 108 -9.75 8.52 -6.10
N LEU A 109 -9.19 8.99 -4.98
CA LEU A 109 -7.82 8.71 -4.54
C LEU A 109 -7.73 7.50 -3.59
N ILE A 110 -8.87 7.12 -3.01
CA ILE A 110 -9.03 5.94 -2.16
C ILE A 110 -10.33 5.25 -2.56
N LYS A 111 -10.32 3.93 -2.53
CA LYS A 111 -11.49 3.08 -2.69
C LYS A 111 -11.76 2.33 -1.39
N ALA A 112 -12.98 2.37 -0.91
CA ALA A 112 -13.40 1.53 0.21
C ALA A 112 -13.56 0.08 -0.24
N LEU A 113 -13.07 -0.85 0.56
CA LEU A 113 -13.21 -2.29 0.40
C LEU A 113 -13.97 -2.86 1.61
N PRO A 114 -14.55 -4.05 1.54
CA PRO A 114 -15.29 -4.63 2.66
C PRO A 114 -14.51 -4.67 3.97
N ASN A 115 -13.21 -4.95 3.92
CA ASN A 115 -12.33 -5.08 5.10
C ASN A 115 -11.23 -4.01 5.15
N GLY A 116 -11.37 -2.90 4.44
CA GLY A 116 -10.34 -1.87 4.47
C GLY A 116 -10.42 -0.87 3.32
N TYR A 117 -9.26 -0.43 2.86
CA TYR A 117 -9.15 0.63 1.87
C TYR A 117 -8.03 0.34 0.88
N GLU A 118 -8.18 0.80 -0.34
CA GLU A 118 -7.16 0.77 -1.39
C GLU A 118 -6.83 2.20 -1.84
N ILE A 119 -5.55 2.57 -1.86
CA ILE A 119 -5.11 3.83 -2.46
C ILE A 119 -5.06 3.63 -3.97
N THR A 120 -5.79 4.46 -4.70
CA THR A 120 -5.96 4.35 -6.16
C THR A 120 -5.17 5.39 -6.95
N ASP A 121 -4.48 6.33 -6.27
CA ASP A 121 -3.62 7.31 -6.94
C ASP A 121 -2.44 6.61 -7.62
N ASP A 122 -2.29 6.82 -8.93
CA ASP A 122 -1.27 6.23 -9.79
C ASP A 122 0.17 6.65 -9.47
N CYS A 123 0.33 7.67 -8.63
CA CYS A 123 1.64 8.13 -8.18
C CYS A 123 2.24 7.27 -7.07
N PHE A 124 1.44 6.44 -6.40
CA PHE A 124 1.95 5.47 -5.45
C PHE A 124 2.42 4.21 -6.19
N ILE A 125 3.63 4.32 -6.72
CA ILE A 125 4.24 3.26 -7.52
C ILE A 125 4.57 2.10 -6.59
N ASN A 126 4.03 0.95 -6.90
CA ASN A 126 4.61 -0.28 -6.41
C ASN A 126 5.93 -0.49 -7.18
N PRO A 127 7.07 -0.72 -6.51
CA PRO A 127 8.31 -0.99 -7.22
C PRO A 127 8.04 -2.08 -8.26
N PRO A 128 8.66 -2.01 -9.45
CA PRO A 128 8.50 -3.04 -10.45
C PRO A 128 8.83 -4.36 -9.76
N GLN A 129 7.83 -5.20 -9.66
CA GLN A 129 7.96 -6.44 -8.92
C GLN A 129 8.93 -7.32 -9.72
N LYS A 130 10.20 -7.32 -9.30
CA LYS A 130 11.19 -8.28 -9.80
C LYS A 130 10.79 -9.71 -9.44
N ASP A 131 9.86 -9.85 -8.51
CA ASP A 131 9.44 -11.11 -7.97
C ASP A 131 7.95 -11.35 -8.30
N THR A 132 7.75 -12.24 -9.27
CA THR A 132 6.43 -12.70 -9.70
C THR A 132 5.61 -13.28 -8.53
N ALA A 133 6.26 -13.84 -7.51
CA ALA A 133 5.61 -14.41 -6.34
C ALA A 133 4.86 -13.36 -5.53
N HIS A 134 5.48 -12.21 -5.29
CA HIS A 134 4.82 -11.11 -4.58
C HIS A 134 3.69 -10.48 -5.40
N ALA A 135 3.82 -10.43 -6.73
CA ALA A 135 2.74 -9.94 -7.60
C ALA A 135 1.49 -10.80 -7.46
N VAL A 136 1.67 -12.11 -7.56
CA VAL A 136 0.57 -13.07 -7.41
C VAL A 136 -0.01 -13.07 -6.01
N TYR A 137 0.82 -12.98 -4.99
CA TYR A 137 0.35 -12.88 -3.61
C TYR A 137 -0.49 -11.63 -3.37
N ASN A 138 -0.05 -10.48 -3.88
CA ASN A 138 -0.81 -9.23 -3.78
C ASN A 138 -2.17 -9.33 -4.48
N GLU A 139 -2.23 -10.02 -5.62
CA GLU A 139 -3.51 -10.25 -6.31
C GLU A 139 -4.44 -11.17 -5.50
N ILE A 140 -3.92 -12.20 -4.85
CA ILE A 140 -4.67 -13.05 -3.92
C ILE A 140 -5.20 -12.21 -2.74
N CYS A 141 -4.35 -11.36 -2.16
CA CYS A 141 -4.76 -10.46 -1.08
C CYS A 141 -5.88 -9.52 -1.51
N ARG A 142 -5.74 -8.87 -2.67
CA ARG A 142 -6.77 -8.00 -3.24
C ARG A 142 -8.08 -8.76 -3.43
N PHE A 143 -8.02 -9.96 -4.00
CA PHE A 143 -9.18 -10.81 -4.21
C PHE A 143 -9.89 -11.15 -2.89
N CYS A 144 -9.17 -11.56 -1.85
CA CYS A 144 -9.74 -11.79 -0.52
C CYS A 144 -10.49 -10.55 -0.02
N MET A 145 -9.87 -9.38 -0.11
CA MET A 145 -10.48 -8.13 0.36
C MET A 145 -11.74 -7.75 -0.41
N THR A 146 -11.76 -7.96 -1.73
CA THR A 146 -12.98 -7.70 -2.54
C THR A 146 -14.13 -8.63 -2.16
N LYS A 147 -13.83 -9.81 -1.57
CA LYS A 147 -14.81 -10.77 -1.05
C LYS A 147 -15.12 -10.59 0.43
N GLY A 148 -14.56 -9.57 1.09
CA GLY A 148 -14.77 -9.31 2.51
C GLY A 148 -14.02 -10.24 3.47
N THR A 149 -13.02 -10.96 2.98
CA THR A 149 -12.22 -11.93 3.75
C THR A 149 -10.83 -11.38 4.01
N ASN A 150 -10.25 -11.68 5.18
CA ASN A 150 -8.88 -11.31 5.49
C ASN A 150 -7.88 -12.07 4.61
N PRO A 151 -6.86 -11.39 4.07
CA PRO A 151 -5.82 -12.04 3.29
C PRO A 151 -5.07 -13.12 4.07
N PRO A 152 -4.64 -14.20 3.40
CA PRO A 152 -3.84 -15.24 4.02
C PRO A 152 -2.44 -14.72 4.36
N GLN A 153 -1.81 -15.29 5.37
CA GLN A 153 -0.40 -15.05 5.63
C GLN A 153 0.48 -15.63 4.52
N TRP A 154 1.63 -14.97 4.27
CA TRP A 154 2.62 -15.47 3.31
C TRP A 154 3.09 -16.88 3.67
N ASN A 155 3.15 -17.74 2.66
CA ASN A 155 3.72 -19.09 2.77
C ASN A 155 4.45 -19.42 1.47
N GLU A 156 5.76 -19.51 1.55
CA GLU A 156 6.63 -19.69 0.40
C GLU A 156 6.34 -21.00 -0.37
N ARG A 157 6.13 -22.12 0.35
CA ARG A 157 5.81 -23.41 -0.28
C ARG A 157 4.50 -23.35 -1.07
N ALA A 158 3.49 -22.71 -0.50
CA ALA A 158 2.21 -22.55 -1.16
C ALA A 158 2.34 -21.64 -2.40
N MET A 159 3.06 -20.54 -2.29
CA MET A 159 3.31 -19.63 -3.41
C MET A 159 4.06 -20.33 -4.55
N ASN A 160 5.12 -21.07 -4.25
CA ASN A 160 5.88 -21.80 -5.26
C ASN A 160 5.00 -22.82 -6.02
N ARG A 161 4.07 -23.49 -5.36
CA ARG A 161 3.10 -24.38 -6.02
C ARG A 161 2.16 -23.64 -6.97
N ILE A 162 1.66 -22.47 -6.57
CA ILE A 162 0.79 -21.63 -7.40
C ILE A 162 1.58 -21.15 -8.63
N LEU A 163 2.80 -20.66 -8.44
CA LEU A 163 3.65 -20.15 -9.51
C LEU A 163 4.01 -21.23 -10.53
N THR A 164 4.38 -22.43 -10.05
CA THR A 164 4.67 -23.57 -10.92
C THR A 164 3.48 -23.95 -11.79
N LYS A 165 2.25 -23.85 -11.24
CA LYS A 165 1.03 -24.15 -12.00
C LYS A 165 0.75 -23.14 -13.11
N TYR A 166 0.94 -21.87 -12.81
CA TYR A 166 0.46 -20.77 -13.68
C TYR A 166 1.51 -20.22 -14.62
N ASN A 167 2.79 -20.54 -14.48
CA ASN A 167 3.88 -19.99 -15.32
C ASN A 167 3.62 -18.51 -15.72
N ILE A 168 3.46 -17.64 -14.71
CA ILE A 168 2.76 -16.38 -14.84
C ILE A 168 3.62 -15.35 -15.55
N THR A 169 3.18 -14.90 -16.71
CA THR A 169 3.71 -13.71 -17.41
C THR A 169 2.75 -12.53 -17.37
N ASN A 170 1.47 -12.75 -16.98
CA ASN A 170 0.43 -11.74 -17.02
C ASN A 170 -0.61 -11.99 -15.90
N LEU A 171 -1.08 -10.92 -15.25
CA LEU A 171 -2.13 -10.95 -14.23
C LEU A 171 -3.46 -10.39 -14.73
N SER A 172 -3.67 -10.26 -16.05
CA SER A 172 -4.92 -9.74 -16.61
C SER A 172 -6.11 -10.63 -16.28
N ALA A 173 -7.20 -10.04 -15.83
CA ALA A 173 -8.45 -10.74 -15.52
C ALA A 173 -9.07 -11.43 -16.75
N ASP A 174 -8.76 -10.95 -17.95
CA ASP A 174 -9.30 -11.49 -19.21
C ASP A 174 -8.45 -12.63 -19.78
N ASN A 175 -7.28 -12.91 -19.17
CA ASN A 175 -6.39 -13.97 -19.62
C ASN A 175 -6.69 -15.28 -18.87
N PRO A 176 -7.19 -16.34 -19.54
CA PRO A 176 -7.54 -17.62 -18.91
C PRO A 176 -6.36 -18.31 -18.18
N LEU A 177 -5.13 -17.96 -18.53
CA LEU A 177 -3.92 -18.51 -17.92
C LEU A 177 -3.44 -17.68 -16.71
N SER A 178 -4.12 -16.60 -16.38
CA SER A 178 -3.75 -15.76 -15.24
C SER A 178 -4.34 -16.27 -13.93
N VAL A 179 -3.65 -15.94 -12.83
CA VAL A 179 -4.17 -16.21 -11.47
C VAL A 179 -5.45 -15.42 -11.21
N THR A 180 -5.53 -14.19 -11.69
CA THR A 180 -6.70 -13.33 -11.52
C THR A 180 -7.94 -13.94 -12.14
N TYR A 181 -7.84 -14.44 -13.36
CA TYR A 181 -8.93 -15.17 -14.02
C TYR A 181 -9.33 -16.41 -13.22
N ALA A 182 -8.36 -17.23 -12.83
CA ALA A 182 -8.60 -18.45 -12.07
C ALA A 182 -9.24 -18.18 -10.69
N LEU A 183 -8.87 -17.09 -10.02
CA LEU A 183 -9.50 -16.65 -8.77
C LEU A 183 -10.97 -16.31 -8.98
N ASN A 184 -11.28 -15.54 -10.01
CA ASN A 184 -12.66 -15.12 -10.31
C ASN A 184 -13.55 -16.32 -10.68
N GLU A 185 -13.03 -17.27 -11.45
CA GLU A 185 -13.81 -18.43 -11.90
C GLU A 185 -13.96 -19.52 -10.83
N ARG A 186 -12.91 -19.77 -10.04
CA ARG A 186 -12.87 -20.92 -9.14
C ARG A 186 -13.16 -20.60 -7.68
N CYS A 187 -12.97 -19.34 -7.25
CA CYS A 187 -13.17 -18.91 -5.87
C CYS A 187 -14.46 -18.09 -5.72
N LYS A 188 -15.60 -18.63 -6.09
CA LYS A 188 -16.89 -17.91 -6.00
C LYS A 188 -17.30 -17.61 -4.55
N MET A 189 -16.99 -18.51 -3.63
CA MET A 189 -17.16 -18.33 -2.19
C MET A 189 -15.85 -18.56 -1.48
N ILE A 190 -15.51 -17.68 -0.56
CA ILE A 190 -14.29 -17.77 0.26
C ILE A 190 -14.72 -17.87 1.73
N PRO A 191 -14.13 -18.79 2.52
CA PRO A 191 -14.32 -18.82 3.97
C PRO A 191 -13.89 -17.51 4.63
N GLU A 192 -14.45 -17.17 5.78
CA GLU A 192 -14.10 -15.97 6.56
C GLU A 192 -12.61 -15.91 6.94
N SER A 193 -11.99 -17.08 7.11
CA SER A 193 -10.55 -17.21 7.34
C SER A 193 -9.96 -18.17 6.31
N VAL A 194 -8.94 -17.71 5.59
CA VAL A 194 -8.27 -18.48 4.54
C VAL A 194 -6.77 -18.53 4.75
N SER A 195 -6.16 -19.62 4.30
CA SER A 195 -4.71 -19.76 4.19
C SER A 195 -4.29 -19.87 2.73
N LEU A 196 -3.00 -19.65 2.42
CA LEU A 196 -2.49 -19.90 1.06
C LEU A 196 -2.66 -21.36 0.61
N ALA A 197 -2.70 -22.31 1.55
CA ALA A 197 -2.99 -23.71 1.25
C ALA A 197 -4.38 -23.91 0.65
N TYR A 198 -5.38 -23.12 1.08
CA TYR A 198 -6.70 -23.10 0.44
C TYR A 198 -6.59 -22.72 -1.04
N PHE A 199 -5.86 -21.64 -1.35
CA PHE A 199 -5.67 -21.20 -2.73
C PHE A 199 -4.89 -22.23 -3.56
N VAL A 200 -3.88 -22.91 -2.99
CA VAL A 200 -3.22 -24.04 -3.66
C VAL A 200 -4.24 -25.11 -4.02
N LYS A 201 -5.10 -25.48 -3.08
CA LYS A 201 -6.14 -26.50 -3.32
C LYS A 201 -7.10 -26.07 -4.42
N VAL A 202 -7.57 -24.85 -4.40
CA VAL A 202 -8.59 -24.35 -5.35
C VAL A 202 -7.97 -24.07 -6.73
N LEU A 203 -6.79 -23.44 -6.77
CA LEU A 203 -6.18 -23.00 -8.02
C LEU A 203 -5.43 -24.12 -8.74
N CYS A 204 -4.83 -25.06 -7.99
CA CYS A 204 -3.98 -26.12 -8.57
C CYS A 204 -4.71 -27.44 -8.81
N THR A 205 -5.97 -27.59 -8.41
CA THR A 205 -6.79 -28.75 -8.79
C THR A 205 -7.09 -28.70 -10.29
N GLN A 206 -6.99 -29.85 -10.95
CA GLN A 206 -7.17 -29.96 -12.41
C GLN A 206 -8.65 -29.88 -12.83
N ASP A 207 -9.57 -30.30 -11.98
CA ASP A 207 -10.98 -30.30 -12.30
C ASP A 207 -11.63 -28.94 -12.03
N PRO A 208 -12.44 -28.40 -12.97
CA PRO A 208 -13.33 -27.30 -12.65
C PRO A 208 -14.25 -27.79 -11.54
N ILE A 209 -14.35 -27.04 -10.45
CA ILE A 209 -15.36 -27.30 -9.42
C ILE A 209 -16.69 -27.27 -10.13
N LYS A 210 -17.32 -28.44 -10.31
CA LYS A 210 -18.68 -28.51 -10.80
C LYS A 210 -19.54 -27.74 -9.81
N ALA A 211 -20.10 -26.62 -10.27
CA ALA A 211 -21.14 -25.95 -9.53
C ALA A 211 -22.31 -26.95 -9.41
N ASN A 212 -22.57 -27.43 -8.20
CA ASN A 212 -23.85 -28.03 -7.84
C ASN A 212 -24.87 -26.91 -7.60
#